data_beeed6dd573da06f788807a82ea7ef1f
#
_entry.id   beeed6dd573da06f788807a82ea7ef1f
#
_cell.length_a   1.000
_cell.length_b   1.000
_cell.length_c   1.000
_cell.angle_alpha   90.00
_cell.angle_beta   90.00
_cell.angle_gamma   90.00
#
_symmetry.space_group_name_H-M   'P 1'
#
loop_
_entity.id
_entity.type
_entity.pdbx_description
1 polymer ?
#
loop_
_entity_poly.entity_id
_entity_poly.type
_entity_poly.pdbx_seq_one_letter_code
_entity_poly.pdbx_strand_id
1 'polypeptide(L)'
;MPGLIDAHWHAMLVRPTPAAAIAGDVGYTNLLAAAEATATLMRGFTTVRDMGGPAFSLKRAIDEGLVAGPRIYPSGAMITITSGHGDFRQLSELPRTIGGMLSRMERIGGAMVADSPDEVRVRAREQLMQGATQVKLTAGGGVASPFSPLDVSTFTEPELRAAVEAAENWGTYVAVHAYTSVAIQRSIAAGAKCVEHGHLMDDATARLMAEKGIWLSTQPFVDLSGASALGPAEQDKMRQVVAGTDRVYGFAKKYKLKTAFGTDVLFSKALADRQGAMLTTLTRWYTPAEALTMATSTNAELLGLSGPRNPYPGRLGVVEEGALADLLLVNGDPIDNIKLIEDPAKNFLVIMKDGKVYKNLLGGDRSK
;
A
#
# COMPACT_ATOMS: atom_id res chain seq x y z
N MET A 1 -23.11 0.09 -2.48
CA MET A 1 -21.92 -0.76 -2.63
C MET A 1 -21.11 -0.78 -1.34
N PRO A 2 -20.20 -1.75 -1.11
CA PRO A 2 -19.27 -1.70 0.02
C PRO A 2 -18.37 -0.46 -0.06
N GLY A 3 -17.79 -0.08 1.07
CA GLY A 3 -16.69 0.89 1.11
C GLY A 3 -15.48 0.39 0.33
N LEU A 4 -14.78 1.31 -0.35
CA LEU A 4 -13.59 0.99 -1.14
C LEU A 4 -12.39 0.69 -0.24
N ILE A 5 -11.52 -0.19 -0.71
CA ILE A 5 -10.27 -0.60 -0.05
C ILE A 5 -9.10 -0.33 -0.99
N ASP A 6 -8.09 0.39 -0.50
CA ASP A 6 -6.80 0.56 -1.17
C ASP A 6 -5.76 -0.34 -0.51
N ALA A 7 -5.24 -1.34 -1.25
CA ALA A 7 -4.33 -2.34 -0.71
C ALA A 7 -2.85 -1.94 -0.76
N HIS A 8 -2.52 -0.74 -1.25
CA HIS A 8 -1.16 -0.19 -1.22
C HIS A 8 -1.19 1.32 -1.02
N TRP A 9 -1.14 1.74 0.22
CA TRP A 9 -1.21 3.13 0.65
C TRP A 9 -0.02 3.46 1.55
N HIS A 10 0.32 4.73 1.64
CA HIS A 10 1.37 5.25 2.54
C HIS A 10 0.82 6.45 3.31
N ALA A 11 0.02 6.20 4.34
CA ALA A 11 -0.77 7.22 5.05
C ALA A 11 0.05 8.44 5.50
N MET A 12 1.32 8.23 5.86
CA MET A 12 2.22 9.29 6.33
C MET A 12 2.95 10.03 5.21
N LEU A 13 2.96 9.49 3.98
CA LEU A 13 3.83 9.96 2.89
C LEU A 13 3.06 10.56 1.70
N VAL A 14 1.75 10.62 1.74
CA VAL A 14 0.93 11.16 0.63
C VAL A 14 1.14 12.66 0.43
N ARG A 15 1.03 13.44 1.50
CA ARG A 15 1.03 14.91 1.41
C ARG A 15 2.39 15.60 1.50
N PRO A 16 3.34 15.11 2.31
CA PRO A 16 4.63 15.78 2.39
C PRO A 16 5.37 15.71 1.04
N THR A 17 6.17 16.71 0.74
CA THR A 17 7.14 16.59 -0.36
C THR A 17 8.23 15.58 -0.01
N PRO A 18 8.99 15.03 -0.98
CA PRO A 18 10.10 14.12 -0.68
C PRO A 18 11.07 14.69 0.36
N ALA A 19 11.46 15.96 0.22
CA ALA A 19 12.34 16.64 1.16
C ALA A 19 11.71 16.76 2.57
N ALA A 20 10.43 17.08 2.66
CA ALA A 20 9.71 17.17 3.93
C ALA A 20 9.55 15.79 4.60
N ALA A 21 9.33 14.73 3.82
CA ALA A 21 9.27 13.37 4.35
C ALA A 21 10.60 12.94 4.98
N ILE A 22 11.73 13.29 4.34
CA ILE A 22 13.08 12.92 4.82
C ILE A 22 13.53 13.82 5.95
N ALA A 23 13.33 15.15 5.90
CA ALA A 23 13.96 16.12 6.79
C ALA A 23 13.00 17.07 7.52
N GLY A 24 11.69 17.01 7.23
CA GLY A 24 10.69 17.93 7.77
C GLY A 24 10.34 17.70 9.24
N ASP A 25 9.52 18.57 9.81
CA ASP A 25 8.99 18.44 11.17
C ASP A 25 8.04 17.25 11.28
N VAL A 26 8.28 16.35 12.25
CA VAL A 26 7.49 15.12 12.45
C VAL A 26 6.06 15.46 12.91
N GLY A 27 5.91 16.47 13.77
CA GLY A 27 4.58 16.91 14.24
C GLY A 27 3.74 17.41 13.07
N TYR A 28 4.32 18.21 12.18
CA TYR A 28 3.64 18.69 10.99
C TYR A 28 3.27 17.54 10.03
N THR A 29 4.17 16.56 9.82
CA THR A 29 3.89 15.37 9.02
C THR A 29 2.70 14.58 9.56
N ASN A 30 2.59 14.44 10.88
CA ASN A 30 1.43 13.78 11.52
C ASN A 30 0.12 14.55 11.27
N LEU A 31 0.15 15.89 11.33
CA LEU A 31 -1.03 16.71 11.02
C LEU A 31 -1.46 16.59 9.56
N LEU A 32 -0.50 16.56 8.63
CA LEU A 32 -0.77 16.31 7.21
C LEU A 32 -1.40 14.91 7.00
N ALA A 33 -0.90 13.89 7.68
CA ALA A 33 -1.42 12.53 7.60
C ALA A 33 -2.85 12.43 8.18
N ALA A 34 -3.15 13.11 9.27
CA ALA A 34 -4.49 13.18 9.84
C ALA A 34 -5.49 13.84 8.86
N ALA A 35 -5.09 14.96 8.26
CA ALA A 35 -5.90 15.63 7.23
C ALA A 35 -6.11 14.75 6.00
N GLU A 36 -5.08 13.99 5.59
CA GLU A 36 -5.20 13.05 4.46
C GLU A 36 -6.08 11.85 4.79
N ALA A 37 -6.01 11.31 6.00
CA ALA A 37 -6.89 10.23 6.43
C ALA A 37 -8.37 10.61 6.29
N THR A 38 -8.74 11.83 6.72
CA THR A 38 -10.10 12.34 6.54
C THR A 38 -10.46 12.47 5.07
N ALA A 39 -9.56 13.01 4.24
CA ALA A 39 -9.79 13.13 2.80
C ALA A 39 -9.94 11.75 2.12
N THR A 40 -9.14 10.76 2.51
CA THR A 40 -9.21 9.38 2.01
C THR A 40 -10.58 8.76 2.29
N LEU A 41 -11.08 8.90 3.53
CA LEU A 41 -12.43 8.44 3.88
C LEU A 41 -13.50 9.16 3.05
N MET A 42 -13.36 10.47 2.83
CA MET A 42 -14.32 11.26 2.05
C MET A 42 -14.26 10.96 0.55
N ARG A 43 -13.21 10.30 0.07
CA ARG A 43 -13.15 9.70 -1.28
C ARG A 43 -13.79 8.31 -1.35
N GLY A 44 -14.36 7.80 -0.23
CA GLY A 44 -15.04 6.52 -0.17
C GLY A 44 -14.13 5.33 0.14
N PHE A 45 -12.85 5.55 0.35
CA PHE A 45 -11.93 4.50 0.81
C PHE A 45 -12.06 4.37 2.33
N THR A 46 -12.85 3.38 2.76
CA THR A 46 -13.12 3.12 4.19
C THR A 46 -12.02 2.30 4.85
N THR A 47 -11.16 1.68 4.06
CA THR A 47 -10.04 0.86 4.53
C THR A 47 -8.83 1.05 3.63
N VAL A 48 -7.63 1.09 4.23
CA VAL A 48 -6.35 1.11 3.52
C VAL A 48 -5.38 0.11 4.15
N ARG A 49 -4.55 -0.54 3.32
CA ARG A 49 -3.38 -1.27 3.76
C ARG A 49 -2.17 -0.35 3.61
N ASP A 50 -1.62 0.08 4.72
CA ASP A 50 -0.42 0.93 4.74
C ASP A 50 0.83 0.06 4.59
N MET A 51 1.60 0.34 3.54
CA MET A 51 2.73 -0.47 3.10
C MET A 51 4.09 0.18 3.38
N GLY A 52 4.10 1.13 4.30
CA GLY A 52 5.35 1.70 4.82
C GLY A 52 5.17 3.08 5.42
N GLY A 53 5.72 3.26 6.59
CA GLY A 53 5.69 4.48 7.34
C GLY A 53 5.17 4.31 8.78
N PRO A 54 5.35 5.30 9.65
CA PRO A 54 4.98 5.24 11.06
C PRO A 54 3.47 5.46 11.28
N ALA A 55 2.61 4.62 10.68
CA ALA A 55 1.16 4.81 10.66
C ALA A 55 0.45 4.37 11.96
N PHE A 56 1.14 3.76 12.93
CA PHE A 56 0.52 3.22 14.15
C PHE A 56 -0.20 4.26 14.99
N SER A 57 0.40 5.44 15.19
CA SER A 57 -0.22 6.52 15.95
C SER A 57 -1.44 7.10 15.24
N LEU A 58 -1.40 7.24 13.92
CA LEU A 58 -2.54 7.68 13.12
C LEU A 58 -3.68 6.64 13.19
N LYS A 59 -3.35 5.34 13.02
CA LYS A 59 -4.32 4.26 13.20
C LYS A 59 -5.01 4.36 14.54
N ARG A 60 -4.24 4.48 15.63
CA ARG A 60 -4.77 4.61 16.97
C ARG A 60 -5.70 5.81 17.12
N ALA A 61 -5.30 6.98 16.61
CA ALA A 61 -6.14 8.19 16.67
C ALA A 61 -7.47 8.03 15.90
N ILE A 62 -7.46 7.28 14.79
CA ILE A 62 -8.67 6.98 14.02
C ILE A 62 -9.55 5.98 14.79
N ASP A 63 -8.98 4.94 15.37
CA ASP A 63 -9.71 3.90 16.10
C ASP A 63 -10.34 4.47 17.39
N GLU A 64 -9.66 5.40 18.06
CA GLU A 64 -10.17 6.14 19.21
C GLU A 64 -11.19 7.26 18.84
N GLY A 65 -11.39 7.51 17.54
CA GLY A 65 -12.34 8.52 17.04
C GLY A 65 -11.83 9.96 17.13
N LEU A 66 -10.56 10.20 17.43
CA LEU A 66 -9.94 11.52 17.46
C LEU A 66 -9.79 12.12 16.07
N VAL A 67 -9.59 11.27 15.05
CA VAL A 67 -9.46 11.64 13.64
C VAL A 67 -10.46 10.83 12.82
N ALA A 68 -11.21 11.47 11.95
CA ALA A 68 -11.99 10.77 10.93
C ALA A 68 -11.05 10.21 9.87
N GLY A 69 -11.16 8.90 9.58
CA GLY A 69 -10.27 8.26 8.60
C GLY A 69 -10.67 6.82 8.31
N PRO A 70 -10.01 6.17 7.34
CA PRO A 70 -10.22 4.76 7.02
C PRO A 70 -9.69 3.85 8.13
N ARG A 71 -10.09 2.57 8.14
CA ARG A 71 -9.33 1.54 8.86
C ARG A 71 -7.94 1.45 8.26
N ILE A 72 -6.92 1.30 9.09
CA ILE A 72 -5.53 1.15 8.64
C ILE A 72 -5.02 -0.23 9.04
N TYR A 73 -4.53 -0.97 8.03
CA TYR A 73 -3.75 -2.21 8.20
C TYR A 73 -2.26 -1.88 8.04
N PRO A 74 -1.55 -1.53 9.12
CA PRO A 74 -0.21 -0.98 9.02
C PRO A 74 0.86 -2.07 8.90
N SER A 75 1.88 -1.86 8.06
CA SER A 75 3.12 -2.63 8.08
C SER A 75 4.17 -2.04 9.03
N GLY A 76 4.05 -0.77 9.36
CA GLY A 76 5.11 0.00 9.99
C GLY A 76 6.23 0.33 9.00
N ALA A 77 7.45 0.46 9.49
CA ALA A 77 8.60 0.80 8.65
C ALA A 77 8.85 -0.23 7.56
N MET A 78 9.19 0.21 6.36
CA MET A 78 9.73 -0.65 5.31
C MET A 78 11.09 -1.18 5.75
N ILE A 79 11.30 -2.49 5.69
CA ILE A 79 12.61 -3.09 5.98
C ILE A 79 13.39 -3.17 4.67
N THR A 80 14.59 -2.63 4.66
CA THR A 80 15.48 -2.54 3.50
C THR A 80 16.91 -2.91 3.87
N ILE A 81 17.78 -3.01 2.88
CA ILE A 81 19.23 -3.15 3.08
C ILE A 81 19.94 -1.81 2.84
N THR A 82 21.22 -1.74 3.16
CA THR A 82 22.10 -0.65 2.71
C THR A 82 22.03 -0.50 1.20
N SER A 83 21.76 0.72 0.70
CA SER A 83 21.53 1.03 -0.73
C SER A 83 20.29 0.37 -1.36
N GLY A 84 19.39 -0.17 -0.55
CA GLY A 84 18.10 -0.71 -1.00
C GLY A 84 17.04 0.37 -1.22
N HIS A 85 15.92 -0.04 -1.80
CA HIS A 85 14.76 0.85 -1.89
C HIS A 85 14.23 1.13 -0.48
N GLY A 86 14.13 2.41 -0.09
CA GLY A 86 13.80 2.83 1.29
C GLY A 86 15.02 3.20 2.13
N ASP A 87 16.24 2.96 1.67
CA ASP A 87 17.43 3.54 2.30
C ASP A 87 17.58 5.00 1.86
N PHE A 88 17.06 5.90 2.67
CA PHE A 88 17.08 7.35 2.43
C PHE A 88 18.19 8.06 3.23
N ARG A 89 19.22 7.33 3.66
CA ARG A 89 20.37 7.93 4.33
C ARG A 89 21.12 8.88 3.40
N GLN A 90 21.70 9.93 3.98
CA GLN A 90 22.67 10.75 3.27
C GLN A 90 23.97 9.96 3.08
N LEU A 91 24.73 10.25 2.03
CA LEU A 91 26.01 9.57 1.77
C LEU A 91 27.02 9.73 2.91
N SER A 92 26.87 10.75 3.78
CA SER A 92 27.67 10.97 4.98
C SER A 92 27.23 10.16 6.20
N GLU A 93 26.05 9.51 6.15
CA GLU A 93 25.51 8.71 7.25
C GLU A 93 25.99 7.26 7.12
N LEU A 94 26.79 6.78 8.06
CA LEU A 94 27.25 5.40 8.10
C LEU A 94 26.10 4.44 8.46
N PRO A 95 26.10 3.20 7.90
CA PRO A 95 25.23 2.14 8.37
C PRO A 95 25.43 1.85 9.85
N ARG A 96 24.36 1.55 10.57
CA ARG A 96 24.41 1.20 12.02
C ARG A 96 25.31 -0.01 12.29
N THR A 97 25.30 -1.00 11.40
CA THR A 97 26.13 -2.21 11.47
C THR A 97 27.62 -1.97 11.56
N ILE A 98 28.09 -0.83 11.04
CA ILE A 98 29.51 -0.43 11.09
C ILE A 98 29.73 0.78 11.99
N GLY A 99 28.89 0.97 13.01
CA GLY A 99 29.05 1.99 14.04
C GLY A 99 28.34 3.32 13.77
N GLY A 100 27.53 3.41 12.73
CA GLY A 100 26.66 4.57 12.48
C GLY A 100 25.51 4.66 13.49
N MET A 101 24.97 5.86 13.67
CA MET A 101 23.73 6.07 14.39
C MET A 101 22.52 5.74 13.49
N LEU A 102 21.37 5.45 14.11
CA LEU A 102 20.12 5.38 13.34
C LEU A 102 19.91 6.68 12.56
N SER A 103 19.67 6.56 11.28
CA SER A 103 19.29 7.68 10.42
C SER A 103 17.99 8.32 10.89
N ARG A 104 17.68 9.50 10.38
CA ARG A 104 16.40 10.13 10.69
C ARG A 104 15.22 9.26 10.28
N MET A 105 15.25 8.66 9.07
CA MET A 105 14.16 7.80 8.58
C MET A 105 13.93 6.58 9.47
N GLU A 106 15.00 5.98 10.00
CA GLU A 106 14.90 4.90 10.98
C GLU A 106 14.30 5.38 12.30
N ARG A 107 14.76 6.52 12.81
CA ARG A 107 14.25 7.08 14.08
C ARG A 107 12.78 7.45 14.05
N ILE A 108 12.25 7.89 12.91
CA ILE A 108 10.82 8.22 12.77
C ILE A 108 9.98 7.02 12.34
N GLY A 109 10.58 5.85 12.08
CA GLY A 109 9.84 4.65 11.66
C GLY A 109 9.41 4.64 10.20
N GLY A 110 10.07 5.39 9.34
CA GLY A 110 9.79 5.42 7.91
C GLY A 110 10.34 4.21 7.16
N ALA A 111 11.60 3.88 7.45
CA ALA A 111 12.28 2.70 6.92
C ALA A 111 13.32 2.20 7.92
N MET A 112 13.66 0.92 7.87
CA MET A 112 14.67 0.29 8.73
C MET A 112 15.69 -0.45 7.88
N VAL A 113 16.97 -0.10 8.04
CA VAL A 113 18.08 -0.78 7.34
C VAL A 113 18.49 -2.03 8.14
N ALA A 114 18.69 -3.15 7.45
CA ALA A 114 19.07 -4.43 8.02
C ALA A 114 19.89 -5.25 6.99
N ASP A 115 21.16 -5.51 7.30
CA ASP A 115 22.13 -6.13 6.38
C ASP A 115 22.54 -7.55 6.82
N SER A 116 21.71 -8.20 7.62
CA SER A 116 21.89 -9.61 8.02
C SER A 116 20.56 -10.26 8.41
N PRO A 117 20.44 -11.59 8.36
CA PRO A 117 19.22 -12.30 8.80
C PRO A 117 18.79 -11.94 10.22
N ASP A 118 19.74 -11.76 11.14
CA ASP A 118 19.43 -11.44 12.53
C ASP A 118 18.91 -10.00 12.67
N GLU A 119 19.45 -9.05 11.92
CA GLU A 119 18.94 -7.68 11.91
C GLU A 119 17.56 -7.62 11.26
N VAL A 120 17.33 -8.30 10.15
CA VAL A 120 16.00 -8.39 9.51
C VAL A 120 14.98 -8.95 10.47
N ARG A 121 15.33 -10.02 11.21
CA ARG A 121 14.47 -10.61 12.25
C ARG A 121 14.12 -9.61 13.36
N VAL A 122 15.11 -8.86 13.83
CA VAL A 122 14.88 -7.82 14.85
C VAL A 122 13.94 -6.75 14.32
N ARG A 123 14.21 -6.22 13.11
CA ARG A 123 13.36 -5.18 12.50
C ARG A 123 11.94 -5.63 12.24
N ALA A 124 11.75 -6.88 11.80
CA ALA A 124 10.41 -7.46 11.64
C ALA A 124 9.67 -7.53 12.99
N ARG A 125 10.33 -8.00 14.04
CA ARG A 125 9.74 -8.08 15.38
C ARG A 125 9.42 -6.71 15.97
N GLU A 126 10.21 -5.67 15.70
CA GLU A 126 9.92 -4.29 16.10
C GLU A 126 8.61 -3.79 15.50
N GLN A 127 8.34 -4.09 14.21
CA GLN A 127 7.07 -3.71 13.60
C GLN A 127 5.90 -4.51 14.18
N LEU A 128 6.07 -5.82 14.34
CA LEU A 128 5.07 -6.69 14.96
C LEU A 128 4.75 -6.30 16.41
N MET A 129 5.74 -5.89 17.19
CA MET A 129 5.56 -5.37 18.56
C MET A 129 4.67 -4.12 18.58
N GLN A 130 4.76 -3.26 17.55
CA GLN A 130 3.94 -2.06 17.43
C GLN A 130 2.52 -2.33 16.90
N GLY A 131 2.22 -3.58 16.48
CA GLY A 131 0.92 -3.98 15.98
C GLY A 131 0.81 -4.03 14.45
N ALA A 132 1.93 -4.29 13.76
CA ALA A 132 1.90 -4.52 12.31
C ALA A 132 0.99 -5.70 11.96
N THR A 133 0.17 -5.52 10.93
CA THR A 133 -0.74 -6.53 10.39
C THR A 133 -0.10 -7.39 9.31
N GLN A 134 0.96 -6.92 8.72
CA GLN A 134 1.88 -7.58 7.79
C GLN A 134 3.27 -6.96 7.94
N VAL A 135 4.29 -7.66 7.47
CA VAL A 135 5.66 -7.14 7.40
C VAL A 135 5.97 -6.75 5.96
N LYS A 136 6.53 -5.56 5.73
CA LYS A 136 6.93 -5.07 4.40
C LYS A 136 8.44 -5.06 4.25
N LEU A 137 8.94 -5.78 3.23
CA LEU A 137 10.33 -5.70 2.80
C LEU A 137 10.43 -5.09 1.40
N THR A 138 11.56 -4.45 1.10
CA THR A 138 11.88 -3.93 -0.23
C THR A 138 12.90 -4.86 -0.90
N ALA A 139 12.40 -5.96 -1.47
CA ALA A 139 13.23 -7.04 -2.02
C ALA A 139 13.84 -6.73 -3.41
N GLY A 140 13.45 -5.62 -4.01
CA GLY A 140 14.01 -5.13 -5.28
C GLY A 140 14.30 -3.64 -5.24
N GLY A 141 14.90 -3.13 -6.32
CA GLY A 141 15.13 -1.72 -6.50
C GLY A 141 13.83 -0.93 -6.69
N GLY A 142 13.86 0.39 -6.48
CA GLY A 142 12.66 1.23 -6.48
C GLY A 142 12.81 2.57 -7.19
N VAL A 143 11.68 3.11 -7.61
CA VAL A 143 11.62 4.40 -8.32
C VAL A 143 12.06 5.55 -7.40
N ALA A 144 11.48 5.67 -6.22
CA ALA A 144 11.65 6.83 -5.35
C ALA A 144 12.98 6.86 -4.56
N SER A 145 13.86 5.86 -4.71
CA SER A 145 15.14 5.80 -3.99
C SER A 145 16.30 6.07 -4.94
N PRO A 146 17.12 7.11 -4.70
CA PRO A 146 18.15 7.54 -5.64
C PRO A 146 19.25 6.51 -5.86
N PHE A 147 19.63 5.75 -4.82
CA PHE A 147 20.75 4.79 -4.87
C PHE A 147 20.32 3.34 -5.10
N SER A 148 19.09 3.11 -5.54
CA SER A 148 18.53 1.76 -5.75
C SER A 148 18.11 1.57 -7.20
N PRO A 149 18.96 0.96 -8.08
CA PRO A 149 18.59 0.63 -9.44
C PRO A 149 17.42 -0.35 -9.51
N LEU A 150 16.57 -0.28 -10.57
CA LEU A 150 15.37 -1.12 -10.66
C LEU A 150 15.66 -2.62 -10.82
N ASP A 151 16.80 -2.98 -11.40
CA ASP A 151 17.19 -4.34 -11.78
C ASP A 151 17.81 -5.15 -10.64
N VAL A 152 18.05 -4.53 -9.47
CA VAL A 152 18.66 -5.23 -8.34
C VAL A 152 17.65 -6.09 -7.59
N SER A 153 18.15 -7.22 -7.04
CA SER A 153 17.52 -7.98 -5.98
C SER A 153 18.30 -7.70 -4.70
N THR A 154 17.67 -7.09 -3.73
CA THR A 154 18.35 -6.49 -2.57
C THR A 154 18.72 -7.52 -1.51
N PHE A 155 17.76 -8.27 -1.00
CA PHE A 155 18.00 -9.27 0.04
C PHE A 155 18.52 -10.60 -0.52
N THR A 156 19.30 -11.27 0.28
CA THR A 156 19.57 -12.72 0.12
C THR A 156 18.35 -13.54 0.58
N GLU A 157 18.27 -14.81 0.18
CA GLU A 157 17.18 -15.69 0.62
C GLU A 157 17.16 -15.88 2.14
N PRO A 158 18.29 -16.09 2.86
CA PRO A 158 18.27 -16.20 4.33
C PRO A 158 17.74 -14.93 5.04
N GLU A 159 18.02 -13.75 4.51
CA GLU A 159 17.48 -12.49 5.07
C GLU A 159 15.97 -12.40 4.89
N LEU A 160 15.45 -12.72 3.70
CA LEU A 160 14.00 -12.76 3.45
C LEU A 160 13.33 -13.81 4.34
N ARG A 161 13.94 -15.00 4.49
CA ARG A 161 13.43 -16.09 5.34
C ARG A 161 13.35 -15.69 6.80
N ALA A 162 14.30 -14.92 7.30
CA ALA A 162 14.28 -14.43 8.69
C ALA A 162 13.05 -13.55 8.99
N ALA A 163 12.62 -12.70 8.01
CA ALA A 163 11.39 -11.92 8.14
C ALA A 163 10.14 -12.82 8.05
N VAL A 164 10.14 -13.79 7.11
CA VAL A 164 9.02 -14.73 6.94
C VAL A 164 8.78 -15.52 8.21
N GLU A 165 9.82 -16.12 8.79
CA GLU A 165 9.74 -16.85 10.05
C GLU A 165 9.22 -15.96 11.21
N ALA A 166 9.68 -14.72 11.28
CA ALA A 166 9.19 -13.78 12.29
C ALA A 166 7.69 -13.49 12.11
N ALA A 167 7.23 -13.28 10.87
CA ALA A 167 5.83 -13.02 10.57
C ALA A 167 4.95 -14.26 10.82
N GLU A 168 5.39 -15.45 10.38
CA GLU A 168 4.67 -16.72 10.60
C GLU A 168 4.52 -17.05 12.09
N ASN A 169 5.55 -16.79 12.91
CA ASN A 169 5.47 -16.95 14.37
C ASN A 169 4.42 -16.02 15.02
N TRP A 170 4.08 -14.92 14.37
CA TRP A 170 3.01 -14.00 14.78
C TRP A 170 1.66 -14.33 14.12
N GLY A 171 1.61 -15.32 13.22
CA GLY A 171 0.41 -15.69 12.47
C GLY A 171 0.02 -14.66 11.42
N THR A 172 1.00 -13.97 10.83
CA THR A 172 0.81 -13.03 9.74
C THR A 172 1.77 -13.32 8.57
N TYR A 173 1.95 -12.40 7.64
CA TYR A 173 2.66 -12.64 6.39
C TYR A 173 3.66 -11.53 6.03
N VAL A 174 4.54 -11.86 5.09
CA VAL A 174 5.46 -10.91 4.48
C VAL A 174 4.93 -10.52 3.10
N ALA A 175 4.92 -9.21 2.83
CA ALA A 175 4.76 -8.62 1.51
C ALA A 175 6.06 -7.96 1.06
N VAL A 176 6.39 -8.09 -0.23
CA VAL A 176 7.66 -7.60 -0.77
C VAL A 176 7.44 -6.62 -1.91
N HIS A 177 8.11 -5.47 -1.86
CA HIS A 177 8.30 -4.62 -3.03
C HIS A 177 9.28 -5.31 -3.97
N ALA A 178 8.87 -5.60 -5.19
CA ALA A 178 9.73 -6.16 -6.22
C ALA A 178 9.16 -5.90 -7.61
N TYR A 179 9.99 -5.42 -8.53
CA TYR A 179 9.60 -5.26 -9.94
C TYR A 179 10.02 -6.45 -10.79
N THR A 180 11.21 -6.99 -10.57
CA THR A 180 11.89 -7.93 -11.48
C THR A 180 11.68 -9.38 -11.07
N SER A 181 11.76 -10.28 -12.06
CA SER A 181 11.62 -11.73 -11.88
C SER A 181 12.54 -12.31 -10.82
N VAL A 182 13.82 -11.90 -10.81
CA VAL A 182 14.81 -12.43 -9.86
C VAL A 182 14.44 -12.11 -8.42
N ALA A 183 14.04 -10.86 -8.15
CA ALA A 183 13.62 -10.43 -6.82
C ALA A 183 12.34 -11.15 -6.38
N ILE A 184 11.37 -11.30 -7.29
CA ILE A 184 10.09 -11.97 -7.03
C ILE A 184 10.31 -13.46 -6.73
N GLN A 185 11.05 -14.17 -7.60
CA GLN A 185 11.29 -15.62 -7.44
C GLN A 185 12.03 -15.94 -6.14
N ARG A 186 13.04 -15.13 -5.78
CA ARG A 186 13.76 -15.26 -4.50
C ARG A 186 12.84 -15.03 -3.31
N SER A 187 11.95 -14.04 -3.40
CA SER A 187 10.98 -13.75 -2.34
C SER A 187 9.97 -14.89 -2.16
N ILE A 188 9.51 -15.49 -3.26
CA ILE A 188 8.62 -16.67 -3.24
C ILE A 188 9.34 -17.87 -2.61
N ALA A 189 10.60 -18.12 -2.98
CA ALA A 189 11.41 -19.20 -2.40
C ALA A 189 11.58 -19.04 -0.89
N ALA A 190 11.71 -17.80 -0.42
CA ALA A 190 11.79 -17.50 1.01
C ALA A 190 10.44 -17.59 1.75
N GLY A 191 9.29 -17.64 1.06
CA GLY A 191 7.97 -17.82 1.66
C GLY A 191 7.09 -16.56 1.70
N ALA A 192 7.46 -15.47 1.02
CA ALA A 192 6.59 -14.29 0.90
C ALA A 192 5.23 -14.65 0.27
N LYS A 193 4.16 -14.00 0.74
CA LYS A 193 2.78 -14.30 0.32
C LYS A 193 2.18 -13.25 -0.62
N CYS A 194 2.78 -12.05 -0.69
CA CYS A 194 2.32 -10.96 -1.53
C CYS A 194 3.50 -10.25 -2.19
N VAL A 195 3.40 -10.03 -3.49
CA VAL A 195 4.32 -9.20 -4.28
C VAL A 195 3.63 -7.88 -4.57
N GLU A 196 4.27 -6.79 -4.20
CA GLU A 196 3.87 -5.45 -4.57
C GLU A 196 4.54 -5.07 -5.89
N HIS A 197 3.78 -4.46 -6.79
CA HIS A 197 4.19 -3.99 -8.11
C HIS A 197 4.30 -5.07 -9.18
N GLY A 198 5.41 -5.79 -9.32
CA GLY A 198 5.60 -6.86 -10.30
C GLY A 198 5.70 -6.43 -11.76
N HIS A 199 5.76 -5.11 -12.07
CA HIS A 199 5.62 -4.55 -13.43
C HIS A 199 6.65 -5.06 -14.44
N LEU A 200 7.84 -5.48 -13.98
CA LEU A 200 8.94 -5.94 -14.83
C LEU A 200 9.13 -7.46 -14.81
N MET A 201 8.17 -8.21 -14.24
CA MET A 201 8.25 -9.68 -14.23
C MET A 201 8.06 -10.26 -15.64
N ASP A 202 8.57 -11.46 -15.81
CA ASP A 202 8.39 -12.28 -17.02
C ASP A 202 7.22 -13.28 -16.89
N ASP A 203 6.89 -13.94 -17.99
CA ASP A 203 5.82 -14.93 -18.07
C ASP A 203 6.03 -16.13 -17.13
N ALA A 204 7.28 -16.60 -16.99
CA ALA A 204 7.60 -17.72 -16.11
C ALA A 204 7.37 -17.38 -14.64
N THR A 205 7.72 -16.17 -14.23
CA THR A 205 7.49 -15.67 -12.87
C THR A 205 6.01 -15.51 -12.56
N ALA A 206 5.22 -14.98 -13.51
CA ALA A 206 3.77 -14.86 -13.35
C ALA A 206 3.11 -16.26 -13.18
N ARG A 207 3.53 -17.24 -13.97
CA ARG A 207 3.08 -18.64 -13.83
C ARG A 207 3.44 -19.21 -12.46
N LEU A 208 4.68 -19.00 -11.99
CA LEU A 208 5.12 -19.44 -10.66
C LEU A 208 4.26 -18.82 -9.56
N MET A 209 3.93 -17.51 -9.66
CA MET A 209 3.05 -16.86 -8.70
C MET A 209 1.66 -17.53 -8.65
N ALA A 210 1.09 -17.87 -9.80
CA ALA A 210 -0.19 -18.58 -9.88
C ALA A 210 -0.10 -19.96 -9.23
N GLU A 211 0.91 -20.75 -9.58
CA GLU A 211 1.14 -22.11 -9.05
C GLU A 211 1.32 -22.13 -7.52
N LYS A 212 1.94 -21.08 -6.97
CA LYS A 212 2.18 -20.94 -5.52
C LYS A 212 1.10 -20.17 -4.78
N GLY A 213 0.07 -19.65 -5.47
CA GLY A 213 -1.02 -18.89 -4.88
C GLY A 213 -0.58 -17.54 -4.29
N ILE A 214 0.49 -16.94 -4.85
CA ILE A 214 1.05 -15.66 -4.39
C ILE A 214 0.17 -14.51 -4.86
N TRP A 215 -0.14 -13.59 -3.96
CA TRP A 215 -0.87 -12.37 -4.28
C TRP A 215 -0.01 -11.38 -5.09
N LEU A 216 -0.63 -10.75 -6.06
CA LEU A 216 -0.10 -9.60 -6.77
C LEU A 216 -0.87 -8.34 -6.35
N SER A 217 -0.23 -7.41 -5.66
CA SER A 217 -0.76 -6.09 -5.38
C SER A 217 -0.09 -5.10 -6.34
N THR A 218 -0.80 -4.73 -7.41
CA THR A 218 -0.21 -3.94 -8.50
C THR A 218 -0.99 -2.65 -8.76
N GLN A 219 -0.30 -1.65 -9.31
CA GLN A 219 -0.81 -0.30 -9.51
C GLN A 219 -1.03 -0.01 -10.99
N PRO A 220 -2.10 0.69 -11.36
CA PRO A 220 -2.39 1.05 -12.74
C PRO A 220 -1.58 2.28 -13.18
N PHE A 221 -0.26 2.18 -13.18
CA PHE A 221 0.62 3.26 -13.61
C PHE A 221 0.60 3.39 -15.14
N VAL A 222 -0.11 4.38 -15.65
CA VAL A 222 -0.27 4.61 -17.10
C VAL A 222 0.45 5.87 -17.59
N ASP A 223 0.97 6.66 -16.67
CA ASP A 223 1.72 7.90 -16.95
C ASP A 223 2.78 8.18 -15.86
N LEU A 224 3.46 9.30 -15.95
CA LEU A 224 4.52 9.69 -15.01
C LEU A 224 4.00 10.49 -13.80
N SER A 225 2.71 10.58 -13.59
CA SER A 225 2.14 11.39 -12.49
C SER A 225 2.63 10.94 -11.11
N GLY A 226 2.85 9.62 -10.91
CA GLY A 226 3.43 9.06 -9.68
C GLY A 226 4.86 9.48 -9.38
N ALA A 227 5.60 9.97 -10.38
CA ALA A 227 6.99 10.44 -10.22
C ALA A 227 7.15 11.94 -10.50
N SER A 228 6.07 12.71 -10.61
CA SER A 228 6.09 14.12 -10.98
C SER A 228 6.85 15.01 -10.01
N ALA A 229 6.92 14.61 -8.73
CA ALA A 229 7.67 15.31 -7.67
C ALA A 229 9.13 14.86 -7.54
N LEU A 230 9.59 13.90 -8.37
CA LEU A 230 10.91 13.27 -8.31
C LEU A 230 11.84 13.84 -9.39
N GLY A 231 13.14 13.54 -9.25
CA GLY A 231 14.16 13.96 -10.20
C GLY A 231 14.13 13.21 -11.54
N PRO A 232 14.94 13.64 -12.53
CA PRO A 232 14.97 13.02 -13.86
C PRO A 232 15.32 11.53 -13.86
N ALA A 233 16.26 11.12 -13.02
CA ALA A 233 16.67 9.70 -12.92
C ALA A 233 15.53 8.82 -12.39
N GLU A 234 14.78 9.28 -11.40
CA GLU A 234 13.62 8.58 -10.87
C GLU A 234 12.48 8.54 -11.89
N GLN A 235 12.30 9.61 -12.66
CA GLN A 235 11.33 9.63 -13.77
C GLN A 235 11.70 8.64 -14.88
N ASP A 236 12.99 8.43 -15.16
CA ASP A 236 13.45 7.41 -16.11
C ASP A 236 13.14 5.99 -15.61
N LYS A 237 13.32 5.73 -14.32
CA LYS A 237 12.88 4.49 -13.69
C LYS A 237 11.37 4.31 -13.82
N MET A 238 10.60 5.35 -13.56
CA MET A 238 9.12 5.30 -13.69
C MET A 238 8.67 4.99 -15.12
N ARG A 239 9.35 5.53 -16.15
CA ARG A 239 9.05 5.17 -17.55
C ARG A 239 9.16 3.66 -17.81
N GLN A 240 10.17 3.00 -17.23
CA GLN A 240 10.34 1.56 -17.36
C GLN A 240 9.20 0.81 -16.65
N VAL A 241 8.78 1.25 -15.47
CA VAL A 241 7.65 0.66 -14.73
C VAL A 241 6.35 0.83 -15.51
N VAL A 242 6.05 2.03 -16.00
CA VAL A 242 4.86 2.31 -16.84
C VAL A 242 4.85 1.43 -18.09
N ALA A 243 5.98 1.24 -18.75
CA ALA A 243 6.08 0.36 -19.92
C ALA A 243 5.76 -1.12 -19.59
N GLY A 244 5.87 -1.53 -18.33
CA GLY A 244 5.51 -2.87 -17.86
C GLY A 244 4.05 -3.06 -17.46
N THR A 245 3.29 -1.98 -17.31
CA THR A 245 1.95 -2.03 -16.71
C THR A 245 0.96 -2.88 -17.51
N ASP A 246 0.86 -2.70 -18.82
CA ASP A 246 -0.04 -3.53 -19.64
C ASP A 246 0.33 -5.02 -19.56
N ARG A 247 1.62 -5.31 -19.50
CA ARG A 247 2.12 -6.68 -19.44
C ARG A 247 1.78 -7.34 -18.10
N VAL A 248 1.95 -6.66 -16.97
CA VAL A 248 1.66 -7.24 -15.66
C VAL A 248 0.17 -7.54 -15.51
N TYR A 249 -0.72 -6.64 -15.94
CA TYR A 249 -2.16 -6.90 -15.94
C TYR A 249 -2.55 -7.99 -16.95
N GLY A 250 -1.87 -8.06 -18.10
CA GLY A 250 -2.03 -9.17 -19.06
C GLY A 250 -1.69 -10.53 -18.43
N PHE A 251 -0.59 -10.61 -17.67
CA PHE A 251 -0.23 -11.81 -16.93
C PHE A 251 -1.21 -12.13 -15.81
N ALA A 252 -1.66 -11.12 -15.07
CA ALA A 252 -2.66 -11.29 -14.02
C ALA A 252 -3.93 -11.98 -14.56
N LYS A 253 -4.42 -11.54 -15.70
CA LYS A 253 -5.58 -12.16 -16.37
C LYS A 253 -5.27 -13.55 -16.94
N LYS A 254 -4.13 -13.69 -17.65
CA LYS A 254 -3.73 -14.96 -18.30
C LYS A 254 -3.64 -16.11 -17.30
N TYR A 255 -3.02 -15.84 -16.15
CA TYR A 255 -2.76 -16.84 -15.11
C TYR A 255 -3.77 -16.80 -13.95
N LYS A 256 -4.79 -15.94 -14.02
CA LYS A 256 -5.80 -15.74 -12.96
C LYS A 256 -5.13 -15.51 -11.59
N LEU A 257 -4.15 -14.63 -11.57
CA LEU A 257 -3.47 -14.29 -10.32
C LEU A 257 -4.46 -13.68 -9.32
N LYS A 258 -4.29 -13.98 -8.06
CA LYS A 258 -4.94 -13.23 -6.97
C LYS A 258 -4.41 -11.80 -7.01
N THR A 259 -5.20 -10.89 -7.58
CA THR A 259 -4.76 -9.52 -7.86
C THR A 259 -5.50 -8.52 -6.99
N ALA A 260 -4.76 -7.69 -6.27
CA ALA A 260 -5.26 -6.62 -5.43
C ALA A 260 -5.02 -5.26 -6.08
N PHE A 261 -5.98 -4.34 -5.92
CA PHE A 261 -5.85 -2.95 -6.31
C PHE A 261 -5.19 -2.14 -5.20
N GLY A 262 -4.16 -1.39 -5.53
CA GLY A 262 -3.56 -0.37 -4.69
C GLY A 262 -3.08 0.80 -5.53
N THR A 263 -2.94 1.98 -4.93
CA THR A 263 -2.57 3.18 -5.68
C THR A 263 -1.11 3.57 -5.54
N ASP A 264 -0.48 3.26 -4.41
CA ASP A 264 0.90 3.63 -4.09
C ASP A 264 1.18 5.14 -4.25
N VAL A 265 0.21 5.98 -3.84
CA VAL A 265 0.37 7.43 -3.95
C VAL A 265 1.36 7.94 -2.91
N LEU A 266 2.40 8.61 -3.40
CA LEU A 266 3.44 9.24 -2.61
C LEU A 266 3.61 10.71 -3.02
N PHE A 267 3.89 11.58 -2.06
CA PHE A 267 4.37 12.96 -2.25
C PHE A 267 3.47 13.86 -3.12
N SER A 268 2.21 13.50 -3.31
CA SER A 268 1.29 14.23 -4.19
C SER A 268 -0.15 14.19 -3.71
N LYS A 269 -0.58 15.28 -3.05
CA LYS A 269 -2.01 15.46 -2.72
C LYS A 269 -2.87 15.46 -3.99
N ALA A 270 -2.40 16.09 -5.06
CA ALA A 270 -3.15 16.17 -6.32
C ALA A 270 -3.40 14.78 -6.93
N LEU A 271 -2.45 13.86 -6.81
CA LEU A 271 -2.63 12.47 -7.24
C LEU A 271 -3.57 11.73 -6.28
N ALA A 272 -3.45 11.95 -4.97
CA ALA A 272 -4.36 11.38 -3.99
C ALA A 272 -5.82 11.80 -4.22
N ASP A 273 -6.06 13.05 -4.59
CA ASP A 273 -7.40 13.54 -4.93
C ASP A 273 -8.01 12.78 -6.13
N ARG A 274 -7.18 12.12 -6.96
CA ARG A 274 -7.57 11.26 -8.09
C ARG A 274 -7.58 9.76 -7.76
N GLN A 275 -7.59 9.37 -6.49
CA GLN A 275 -7.58 7.97 -6.05
C GLN A 275 -8.69 7.14 -6.72
N GLY A 276 -9.92 7.68 -6.84
CA GLY A 276 -11.00 7.06 -7.58
C GLY A 276 -10.72 6.92 -9.09
N ALA A 277 -10.09 7.89 -9.72
CA ALA A 277 -9.70 7.82 -11.13
C ALA A 277 -8.61 6.77 -11.38
N MET A 278 -7.72 6.53 -10.42
CA MET A 278 -6.76 5.41 -10.52
C MET A 278 -7.48 4.07 -10.48
N LEU A 279 -8.53 3.93 -9.66
CA LEU A 279 -9.36 2.72 -9.66
C LEU A 279 -10.05 2.53 -11.02
N THR A 280 -10.65 3.58 -11.57
CA THR A 280 -11.37 3.47 -12.86
C THR A 280 -10.42 3.18 -14.04
N THR A 281 -9.13 3.49 -13.92
CA THR A 281 -8.11 3.09 -14.91
C THR A 281 -8.01 1.59 -15.10
N LEU A 282 -8.42 0.78 -14.11
CA LEU A 282 -8.47 -0.69 -14.23
C LEU A 282 -9.39 -1.15 -15.36
N THR A 283 -10.35 -0.33 -15.80
CA THR A 283 -11.22 -0.67 -16.95
C THR A 283 -10.47 -0.81 -18.28
N ARG A 284 -9.21 -0.44 -18.31
CA ARG A 284 -8.31 -0.77 -19.43
C ARG A 284 -8.12 -2.30 -19.59
N TRP A 285 -8.23 -3.06 -18.52
CA TRP A 285 -7.96 -4.51 -18.49
C TRP A 285 -9.13 -5.33 -17.96
N TYR A 286 -10.02 -4.76 -17.16
CA TYR A 286 -11.10 -5.41 -16.44
C TYR A 286 -12.44 -4.74 -16.74
N THR A 287 -13.53 -5.45 -16.54
CA THR A 287 -14.86 -4.83 -16.53
C THR A 287 -15.03 -3.93 -15.30
N PRO A 288 -15.96 -2.96 -15.31
CA PRO A 288 -16.28 -2.15 -14.13
C PRO A 288 -16.58 -3.00 -12.88
N ALA A 289 -17.36 -4.08 -13.03
CA ALA A 289 -17.69 -4.98 -11.93
C ALA A 289 -16.45 -5.67 -11.34
N GLU A 290 -15.52 -6.17 -12.19
CA GLU A 290 -14.26 -6.76 -11.75
C GLU A 290 -13.38 -5.73 -11.02
N ALA A 291 -13.28 -4.51 -11.55
CA ALA A 291 -12.49 -3.44 -10.92
C ALA A 291 -13.04 -3.06 -9.53
N LEU A 292 -14.37 -2.93 -9.39
CA LEU A 292 -15.03 -2.66 -8.11
C LEU A 292 -14.88 -3.84 -7.14
N THR A 293 -15.00 -5.07 -7.61
CA THR A 293 -14.77 -6.28 -6.81
C THR A 293 -13.33 -6.33 -6.29
N MET A 294 -12.36 -5.98 -7.15
CA MET A 294 -10.95 -5.91 -6.76
C MET A 294 -10.71 -4.89 -5.64
N ALA A 295 -11.30 -3.71 -5.72
CA ALA A 295 -11.19 -2.66 -4.72
C ALA A 295 -12.12 -2.84 -3.50
N THR A 296 -12.82 -3.96 -3.38
CA THR A 296 -13.70 -4.30 -2.26
C THR A 296 -13.40 -5.69 -1.71
N SER A 297 -14.16 -6.71 -2.11
CA SER A 297 -14.05 -8.07 -1.54
C SER A 297 -12.71 -8.75 -1.82
N THR A 298 -12.10 -8.56 -2.99
CA THR A 298 -10.78 -9.13 -3.29
C THR A 298 -9.68 -8.51 -2.42
N ASN A 299 -9.68 -7.18 -2.28
CA ASN A 299 -8.74 -6.52 -1.37
C ASN A 299 -8.97 -6.95 0.09
N ALA A 300 -10.23 -7.13 0.52
CA ALA A 300 -10.54 -7.65 1.85
C ALA A 300 -10.00 -9.07 2.08
N GLU A 301 -10.02 -9.94 1.06
CA GLU A 301 -9.42 -11.28 1.12
C GLU A 301 -7.89 -11.20 1.35
N LEU A 302 -7.20 -10.30 0.64
CA LEU A 302 -5.77 -10.06 0.87
C LEU A 302 -5.51 -9.60 2.31
N LEU A 303 -6.28 -8.65 2.82
CA LEU A 303 -6.16 -8.16 4.21
C LEU A 303 -6.40 -9.27 5.24
N GLY A 304 -7.21 -10.28 4.91
CA GLY A 304 -7.45 -11.46 5.71
C GLY A 304 -6.20 -12.31 5.98
N LEU A 305 -5.13 -12.19 5.16
CA LEU A 305 -3.85 -12.85 5.41
C LEU A 305 -3.17 -12.39 6.72
N SER A 306 -3.59 -11.27 7.30
CA SER A 306 -3.13 -10.83 8.62
C SER A 306 -3.53 -11.79 9.75
N GLY A 307 -4.45 -12.73 9.50
CA GLY A 307 -4.83 -13.79 10.42
C GLY A 307 -5.17 -13.29 11.83
N PRO A 308 -4.55 -13.83 12.89
CA PRO A 308 -4.77 -13.35 14.26
C PRO A 308 -4.31 -11.90 14.51
N ARG A 309 -3.58 -11.30 13.59
CA ARG A 309 -3.15 -9.88 13.67
C ARG A 309 -4.12 -8.93 12.99
N ASN A 310 -5.27 -9.44 12.48
CA ASN A 310 -6.34 -8.60 11.98
C ASN A 310 -6.92 -7.71 13.12
N PRO A 311 -6.77 -6.38 13.05
CA PRO A 311 -7.22 -5.50 14.12
C PRO A 311 -8.73 -5.19 14.05
N TYR A 312 -9.40 -5.61 12.99
CA TYR A 312 -10.80 -5.33 12.73
C TYR A 312 -11.56 -6.63 12.42
N PRO A 313 -11.93 -7.40 13.47
CA PRO A 313 -12.64 -8.65 13.29
C PRO A 313 -13.99 -8.40 12.62
N GLY A 314 -14.30 -9.14 11.58
CA GLY A 314 -15.51 -9.01 10.77
C GLY A 314 -15.22 -9.13 9.29
N ARG A 315 -16.28 -9.27 8.48
CA ARG A 315 -16.15 -9.35 7.03
C ARG A 315 -16.13 -7.94 6.44
N LEU A 316 -15.14 -7.67 5.63
CA LEU A 316 -14.96 -6.42 4.88
C LEU A 316 -15.29 -6.59 3.40
N GLY A 317 -15.56 -5.47 2.72
CA GLY A 317 -15.68 -5.41 1.26
C GLY A 317 -16.92 -6.07 0.68
N VAL A 318 -17.92 -6.36 1.52
CA VAL A 318 -19.20 -6.96 1.13
C VAL A 318 -20.37 -6.23 1.79
N VAL A 319 -21.57 -6.35 1.21
CA VAL A 319 -22.83 -5.87 1.78
C VAL A 319 -23.68 -7.10 2.10
N GLU A 320 -23.62 -7.54 3.35
CA GLU A 320 -24.38 -8.68 3.85
C GLU A 320 -24.57 -8.56 5.36
N GLU A 321 -25.52 -9.32 5.90
CA GLU A 321 -25.77 -9.36 7.34
C GLU A 321 -24.54 -9.89 8.09
N GLY A 322 -24.16 -9.21 9.18
CA GLY A 322 -22.99 -9.54 9.99
C GLY A 322 -21.64 -9.03 9.47
N ALA A 323 -21.61 -8.37 8.29
CA ALA A 323 -20.42 -7.69 7.81
C ALA A 323 -20.21 -6.34 8.52
N LEU A 324 -18.98 -5.83 8.48
CA LEU A 324 -18.68 -4.47 8.92
C LEU A 324 -19.44 -3.47 8.04
N ALA A 325 -20.17 -2.54 8.69
CA ALA A 325 -21.08 -1.62 8.01
C ALA A 325 -20.29 -0.45 7.36
N ASP A 326 -19.53 -0.76 6.34
CA ASP A 326 -18.81 0.16 5.47
C ASP A 326 -19.55 0.26 4.14
N LEU A 327 -20.28 1.34 3.94
CA LEU A 327 -21.22 1.47 2.82
C LEU A 327 -21.07 2.80 2.09
N LEU A 328 -21.19 2.73 0.77
CA LEU A 328 -21.30 3.89 -0.11
C LEU A 328 -22.66 3.85 -0.81
N LEU A 329 -23.44 4.92 -0.70
CA LEU A 329 -24.59 5.16 -1.56
C LEU A 329 -24.14 6.07 -2.71
N VAL A 330 -24.15 5.52 -3.92
CA VAL A 330 -23.71 6.21 -5.13
C VAL A 330 -24.95 6.73 -5.89
N ASN A 331 -24.86 7.94 -6.43
CA ASN A 331 -25.89 8.53 -7.26
C ASN A 331 -25.83 7.97 -8.68
N GLY A 332 -26.37 6.78 -8.89
CA GLY A 332 -26.35 6.00 -10.12
C GLY A 332 -25.74 4.62 -9.92
N ASP A 333 -25.60 3.86 -11.00
CA ASP A 333 -25.01 2.52 -10.99
C ASP A 333 -23.53 2.57 -11.42
N PRO A 334 -22.56 2.33 -10.51
CA PRO A 334 -21.15 2.35 -10.85
C PRO A 334 -20.70 1.13 -11.69
N ILE A 335 -21.54 0.09 -11.83
CA ILE A 335 -21.27 -1.02 -12.76
C ILE A 335 -21.51 -0.56 -14.19
N ASP A 336 -22.57 0.21 -14.43
CA ASP A 336 -22.87 0.78 -15.75
C ASP A 336 -21.96 1.96 -16.08
N ASN A 337 -21.65 2.79 -15.06
CA ASN A 337 -20.80 3.96 -15.22
C ASN A 337 -19.78 4.08 -14.06
N ILE A 338 -18.65 3.43 -14.20
CA ILE A 338 -17.61 3.43 -13.15
C ILE A 338 -17.03 4.84 -12.89
N LYS A 339 -17.16 5.80 -13.83
CA LYS A 339 -16.69 7.18 -13.63
C LYS A 339 -17.40 7.91 -12.50
N LEU A 340 -18.53 7.39 -12.00
CA LEU A 340 -19.16 7.93 -10.80
C LEU A 340 -18.20 7.90 -9.59
N ILE A 341 -17.24 6.97 -9.56
CA ILE A 341 -16.23 6.85 -8.50
C ILE A 341 -15.18 7.97 -8.56
N GLU A 342 -15.00 8.63 -9.70
CA GLU A 342 -13.98 9.68 -9.89
C GLU A 342 -14.32 10.99 -9.19
N ASP A 343 -15.61 11.28 -8.99
CA ASP A 343 -16.09 12.48 -8.29
C ASP A 343 -16.93 12.11 -7.05
N PRO A 344 -16.27 11.69 -5.96
CA PRO A 344 -16.95 11.31 -4.73
C PRO A 344 -17.68 12.49 -4.06
N ALA A 345 -17.23 13.72 -4.29
CA ALA A 345 -17.89 14.90 -3.73
C ALA A 345 -19.33 15.02 -4.22
N LYS A 346 -19.55 14.78 -5.50
CA LYS A 346 -20.85 14.87 -6.17
C LYS A 346 -21.63 13.55 -6.09
N ASN A 347 -20.95 12.42 -6.32
CA ASN A 347 -21.63 11.17 -6.63
C ASN A 347 -21.83 10.24 -5.41
N PHE A 348 -21.05 10.39 -4.34
CA PHE A 348 -21.29 9.62 -3.11
C PHE A 348 -22.26 10.39 -2.21
N LEU A 349 -23.52 9.96 -2.22
CA LEU A 349 -24.59 10.57 -1.42
C LEU A 349 -24.44 10.25 0.07
N VAL A 350 -24.02 9.03 0.38
CA VAL A 350 -23.72 8.60 1.76
C VAL A 350 -22.37 7.90 1.78
N ILE A 351 -21.55 8.24 2.78
CA ILE A 351 -20.35 7.52 3.14
C ILE A 351 -20.50 7.07 4.59
N MET A 352 -20.51 5.77 4.80
CA MET A 352 -20.60 5.13 6.11
C MET A 352 -19.38 4.26 6.35
N LYS A 353 -18.80 4.34 7.54
CA LYS A 353 -17.77 3.42 8.03
C LYS A 353 -18.13 2.97 9.42
N ASP A 354 -18.12 1.65 9.64
CA ASP A 354 -18.42 1.04 10.93
C ASP A 354 -19.79 1.47 11.51
N GLY A 355 -20.79 1.58 10.63
CA GLY A 355 -22.13 2.04 10.99
C GLY A 355 -22.26 3.56 11.24
N LYS A 356 -21.15 4.28 11.31
CA LYS A 356 -21.15 5.75 11.47
C LYS A 356 -21.17 6.44 10.11
N VAL A 357 -22.12 7.37 9.95
CA VAL A 357 -22.25 8.19 8.73
C VAL A 357 -21.29 9.37 8.80
N TYR A 358 -20.41 9.51 7.82
CA TYR A 358 -19.44 10.61 7.68
C TYR A 358 -19.85 11.63 6.61
N LYS A 359 -20.66 11.22 5.65
CA LYS A 359 -21.26 12.08 4.63
C LYS A 359 -22.72 11.67 4.42
N ASN A 360 -23.64 12.66 4.35
CA ASN A 360 -25.03 12.43 4.00
C ASN A 360 -25.56 13.63 3.20
N LEU A 361 -25.85 13.42 1.93
CA LEU A 361 -26.46 14.41 1.02
C LEU A 361 -27.95 14.15 0.78
N LEU A 362 -28.55 13.12 1.43
CA LEU A 362 -29.98 12.80 1.25
C LEU A 362 -30.91 13.76 1.99
N GLY A 363 -30.40 14.44 3.01
CA GLY A 363 -31.13 15.43 3.79
C GLY A 363 -30.90 16.83 3.23
N GLY A 364 -31.56 17.21 2.15
CA GLY A 364 -31.77 18.63 1.88
C GLY A 364 -32.53 19.23 3.05
N ASP A 365 -31.91 20.22 3.69
CA ASP A 365 -32.44 21.18 4.64
C ASP A 365 -33.85 20.89 5.20
N ARG A 366 -33.94 20.10 6.31
CA ARG A 366 -35.09 19.99 7.17
C ARG A 366 -34.82 20.60 8.56
N SER A 367 -34.04 21.69 8.57
CA SER A 367 -33.89 22.52 9.76
C SER A 367 -34.01 23.98 9.35
N LYS A 368 -35.23 24.46 9.24
CA LYS A 368 -35.56 25.82 9.61
C LYS A 368 -35.97 25.85 11.07
#